data_652402be4287d6050fcde75f24618dab
#
_entry.id   652402be4287d6050fcde75f24618dab
#
_cell.length_a   1.000
_cell.length_b   1.000
_cell.length_c   1.000
_cell.angle_alpha   90.00
_cell.angle_beta   90.00
_cell.angle_gamma   90.00
#
_symmetry.space_group_name_H-M   'P 1'
#
loop_
_entity.id
_entity.type
_entity.pdbx_description
1 polymer ?
#
loop_
_entity_poly.entity_id
_entity_poly.type
_entity_poly.pdbx_seq_one_letter_code
_entity_poly.pdbx_strand_id
1 'polypeptide(L)'
;YCTQNSISFSCGIITNGTLLNNYVLQQLSKHNCNMVQITLDGMPEAHNSRRPYKNGNPSFNDVIDSIKKVLAYPKINAVIRINIDKTNINDTDTLLKYLGKYGENLTCASIDFGIVRSSTSACSSYAGNCFADSEISDVLEHLWNELQVNGFAYTPRPMQRWMFCGLYSDSQFTVTPDCSVYKCWEHAGFEQHRVGTIDSEGNLINKTYAFYDWMTRDPLENHECRECVYLPVCGGGCGSVSYNQSKTYHAPGCFKTKGVVEKQILHFVNEKIKTNVEVKK
;
A
#
# COMPACT_ATOMS: atom_id res chain seq x y z
N TYR A 1 -0.31 -23.88 -16.35
CA TYR A 1 -0.82 -24.64 -15.21
C TYR A 1 -2.24 -24.17 -14.83
N CYS A 2 -2.45 -22.90 -14.46
CA CYS A 2 -3.76 -22.41 -14.00
C CYS A 2 -4.86 -22.64 -15.04
N THR A 3 -4.62 -22.28 -16.31
CA THR A 3 -5.59 -22.51 -17.39
C THR A 3 -5.91 -23.98 -17.61
N GLN A 4 -4.89 -24.85 -17.55
CA GLN A 4 -5.06 -26.32 -17.73
C GLN A 4 -5.86 -26.95 -16.59
N ASN A 5 -5.81 -26.36 -15.39
CA ASN A 5 -6.48 -26.87 -14.19
C ASN A 5 -7.75 -26.07 -13.83
N SER A 6 -8.24 -25.20 -14.74
CA SER A 6 -9.43 -24.36 -14.52
C SER A 6 -9.33 -23.47 -13.27
N ILE A 7 -8.12 -23.03 -12.94
CA ILE A 7 -7.84 -22.12 -11.82
C ILE A 7 -7.86 -20.69 -12.34
N SER A 8 -8.68 -19.84 -11.74
CA SER A 8 -8.64 -18.39 -12.02
C SER A 8 -7.34 -17.80 -11.51
N PHE A 9 -6.62 -17.13 -12.39
CA PHE A 9 -5.36 -16.47 -12.06
C PHE A 9 -5.38 -15.00 -12.46
N SER A 10 -4.93 -14.13 -11.57
CA SER A 10 -4.58 -12.74 -11.85
C SER A 10 -3.35 -12.35 -11.05
N CYS A 11 -2.60 -11.36 -11.53
CA CYS A 11 -1.45 -10.85 -10.80
C CYS A 11 -1.39 -9.32 -10.85
N GLY A 12 -0.62 -8.75 -9.95
CA GLY A 12 -0.21 -7.36 -9.94
C GLY A 12 1.30 -7.26 -9.77
N ILE A 13 1.88 -6.17 -10.25
CA ILE A 13 3.32 -5.90 -10.11
C ILE A 13 3.52 -4.56 -9.38
N ILE A 14 4.45 -4.57 -8.43
CA ILE A 14 4.97 -3.36 -7.79
C ILE A 14 6.41 -3.20 -8.25
N THR A 15 6.73 -2.06 -8.86
CA THR A 15 8.02 -1.83 -9.51
C THR A 15 8.47 -0.36 -9.39
N ASN A 16 9.77 -0.11 -9.62
CA ASN A 16 10.27 1.25 -9.85
C ASN A 16 9.94 1.79 -11.26
N GLY A 17 9.44 0.95 -12.16
CA GLY A 17 8.99 1.31 -13.49
C GLY A 17 10.09 1.36 -14.56
N THR A 18 11.35 1.47 -14.20
CA THR A 18 12.45 1.80 -15.15
C THR A 18 12.73 0.75 -16.23
N LEU A 19 12.23 -0.48 -16.04
CA LEU A 19 12.38 -1.57 -17.03
C LEU A 19 11.08 -1.86 -17.80
N LEU A 20 10.00 -1.09 -17.56
CA LEU A 20 8.74 -1.27 -18.26
C LEU A 20 8.86 -0.74 -19.70
N ASN A 21 8.88 -1.65 -20.64
CA ASN A 21 8.80 -1.37 -22.07
C ASN A 21 7.56 -2.03 -22.68
N ASN A 22 7.29 -1.77 -23.94
CA ASN A 22 6.10 -2.28 -24.62
C ASN A 22 6.06 -3.82 -24.65
N TYR A 23 7.19 -4.49 -24.78
CA TYR A 23 7.25 -5.95 -24.75
C TYR A 23 6.84 -6.49 -23.37
N VAL A 24 7.39 -5.94 -22.28
CA VAL A 24 7.06 -6.33 -20.92
C VAL A 24 5.56 -6.11 -20.66
N LEU A 25 5.02 -4.94 -21.01
CA LEU A 25 3.61 -4.61 -20.80
C LEU A 25 2.67 -5.52 -21.61
N GLN A 26 3.06 -5.88 -22.83
CA GLN A 26 2.33 -6.86 -23.64
C GLN A 26 2.31 -8.24 -22.98
N GLN A 27 3.44 -8.71 -22.43
CA GLN A 27 3.48 -9.97 -21.71
C GLN A 27 2.64 -9.92 -20.42
N LEU A 28 2.72 -8.84 -19.65
CA LEU A 28 1.90 -8.65 -18.45
C LEU A 28 0.40 -8.70 -18.77
N SER A 29 -0.03 -7.97 -19.80
CA SER A 29 -1.43 -7.98 -20.24
C SER A 29 -1.88 -9.36 -20.72
N LYS A 30 -1.02 -10.09 -21.45
CA LYS A 30 -1.29 -11.46 -21.91
C LYS A 30 -1.46 -12.46 -20.76
N HIS A 31 -0.75 -12.25 -19.66
CA HIS A 31 -0.74 -13.14 -18.49
C HIS A 31 -1.64 -12.65 -17.35
N ASN A 32 -2.72 -11.91 -17.66
CA ASN A 32 -3.73 -11.44 -16.70
C ASN A 32 -3.15 -10.58 -15.57
N CYS A 33 -2.12 -9.79 -15.86
CA CYS A 33 -1.72 -8.73 -14.95
C CYS A 33 -2.78 -7.62 -15.03
N ASN A 34 -3.44 -7.36 -13.91
CA ASN A 34 -4.52 -6.37 -13.82
C ASN A 34 -4.11 -5.09 -13.09
N MET A 35 -2.90 -5.03 -12.52
CA MET A 35 -2.40 -3.87 -11.81
C MET A 35 -0.88 -3.74 -11.95
N VAL A 36 -0.42 -2.53 -12.24
CA VAL A 36 1.00 -2.16 -12.16
C VAL A 36 1.12 -0.94 -11.26
N GLN A 37 1.76 -1.11 -10.10
CA GLN A 37 2.07 -0.04 -9.18
C GLN A 37 3.49 0.45 -9.39
N ILE A 38 3.63 1.74 -9.66
CA ILE A 38 4.92 2.41 -9.89
C ILE A 38 5.14 3.44 -8.79
N THR A 39 6.33 3.46 -8.21
CA THR A 39 6.65 4.40 -7.13
C THR A 39 7.25 5.70 -7.69
N LEU A 40 6.66 6.83 -7.29
CA LEU A 40 7.10 8.18 -7.61
C LEU A 40 7.06 9.06 -6.34
N ASP A 41 8.21 9.33 -5.72
CA ASP A 41 8.29 9.88 -4.37
C ASP A 41 8.40 11.43 -4.29
N GLY A 42 8.10 12.14 -5.37
CA GLY A 42 8.13 13.61 -5.41
C GLY A 42 8.45 14.17 -6.79
N MET A 43 8.64 15.48 -6.88
CA MET A 43 9.17 16.16 -8.06
C MET A 43 10.61 15.71 -8.36
N PRO A 44 11.20 16.04 -9.52
CA PRO A 44 12.49 15.49 -9.96
C PRO A 44 13.59 15.51 -8.91
N GLU A 45 13.75 16.60 -8.16
CA GLU A 45 14.79 16.71 -7.14
C GLU A 45 14.55 15.71 -6.00
N ALA A 46 13.35 15.69 -5.43
CA ALA A 46 12.98 14.78 -4.34
C ALA A 46 13.00 13.32 -4.79
N HIS A 47 12.45 13.01 -5.97
CA HIS A 47 12.43 11.65 -6.49
C HIS A 47 13.84 11.12 -6.77
N ASN A 48 14.66 11.88 -7.48
CA ASN A 48 15.99 11.44 -7.89
C ASN A 48 16.96 11.32 -6.71
N SER A 49 16.80 12.11 -5.66
CA SER A 49 17.58 11.95 -4.43
C SER A 49 17.28 10.63 -3.70
N ARG A 50 16.04 10.15 -3.78
CA ARG A 50 15.58 8.91 -3.13
C ARG A 50 15.78 7.67 -4.00
N ARG A 51 15.66 7.81 -5.31
CA ARG A 51 15.61 6.72 -6.29
C ARG A 51 16.48 6.97 -7.52
N PRO A 52 17.78 7.30 -7.33
CA PRO A 52 18.67 7.39 -8.46
C PRO A 52 18.91 6.00 -9.07
N TYR A 53 19.35 5.94 -10.32
CA TYR A 53 19.96 4.72 -10.85
C TYR A 53 21.24 4.35 -10.07
N LYS A 54 21.70 3.10 -10.18
CA LYS A 54 22.95 2.64 -9.53
C LYS A 54 24.19 3.47 -9.90
N ASN A 55 24.18 4.07 -11.09
CA ASN A 55 25.23 4.96 -11.58
C ASN A 55 25.03 6.44 -11.18
N GLY A 56 24.03 6.74 -10.34
CA GLY A 56 23.70 8.09 -9.89
C GLY A 56 22.84 8.91 -10.85
N ASN A 57 22.49 8.40 -12.03
CA ASN A 57 21.65 9.13 -12.99
C ASN A 57 20.21 9.32 -12.44
N PRO A 58 19.51 10.41 -12.86
CA PRO A 58 18.12 10.63 -12.50
C PRO A 58 17.20 9.62 -13.16
N SER A 59 16.12 9.20 -12.45
CA SER A 59 15.14 8.24 -12.95
C SER A 59 13.73 8.82 -13.16
N PHE A 60 13.47 10.06 -12.73
CA PHE A 60 12.14 10.66 -12.74
C PHE A 60 11.43 10.60 -14.09
N ASN A 61 12.10 11.05 -15.17
CA ASN A 61 11.50 11.09 -16.50
C ASN A 61 11.16 9.69 -17.02
N ASP A 62 12.02 8.70 -16.79
CA ASP A 62 11.78 7.32 -17.19
C ASP A 62 10.60 6.70 -16.44
N VAL A 63 10.41 7.09 -15.17
CA VAL A 63 9.26 6.68 -14.36
C VAL A 63 7.97 7.29 -14.90
N ILE A 64 7.94 8.59 -15.21
CA ILE A 64 6.79 9.26 -15.84
C ILE A 64 6.43 8.61 -17.18
N ASP A 65 7.42 8.36 -18.04
CA ASP A 65 7.21 7.68 -19.33
C ASP A 65 6.65 6.26 -19.15
N SER A 66 7.10 5.56 -18.12
CA SER A 66 6.60 4.23 -17.77
C SER A 66 5.15 4.26 -17.32
N ILE A 67 4.74 5.24 -16.51
CA ILE A 67 3.35 5.44 -16.13
C ILE A 67 2.47 5.69 -17.36
N LYS A 68 2.91 6.58 -18.28
CA LYS A 68 2.20 6.85 -19.54
C LYS A 68 2.04 5.58 -20.40
N LYS A 69 3.08 4.76 -20.48
CA LYS A 69 3.01 3.47 -21.19
C LYS A 69 2.00 2.51 -20.57
N VAL A 70 1.96 2.40 -19.23
CA VAL A 70 0.98 1.54 -18.54
C VAL A 70 -0.45 2.01 -18.81
N LEU A 71 -0.71 3.33 -18.79
CA LEU A 71 -2.03 3.90 -19.08
C LEU A 71 -2.53 3.61 -20.51
N ALA A 72 -1.63 3.30 -21.45
CA ALA A 72 -2.01 2.84 -22.80
C ALA A 72 -2.58 1.40 -22.82
N TYR A 73 -2.54 0.67 -21.70
CA TYR A 73 -3.07 -0.69 -21.59
C TYR A 73 -4.33 -0.71 -20.71
N PRO A 74 -5.55 -0.57 -21.26
CA PRO A 74 -6.78 -0.35 -20.48
C PRO A 74 -7.19 -1.52 -19.58
N LYS A 75 -6.60 -2.71 -19.77
CA LYS A 75 -6.81 -3.87 -18.89
C LYS A 75 -5.92 -3.84 -17.64
N ILE A 76 -4.94 -2.94 -17.58
CA ILE A 76 -4.00 -2.81 -16.48
C ILE A 76 -4.33 -1.53 -15.71
N ASN A 77 -4.70 -1.66 -14.45
CA ASN A 77 -4.84 -0.50 -13.58
C ASN A 77 -3.46 0.05 -13.23
N ALA A 78 -3.18 1.28 -13.66
CA ALA A 78 -1.96 2.00 -13.27
C ALA A 78 -2.15 2.60 -11.87
N VAL A 79 -1.26 2.28 -10.94
CA VAL A 79 -1.24 2.85 -9.59
C VAL A 79 0.07 3.61 -9.40
N ILE A 80 -0.02 4.89 -9.09
CA ILE A 80 1.14 5.70 -8.71
C ILE A 80 1.24 5.67 -7.19
N ARG A 81 2.28 5.03 -6.68
CA ARG A 81 2.58 4.99 -5.26
C ARG A 81 3.45 6.18 -4.88
N ILE A 82 3.01 7.00 -3.95
CA ILE A 82 3.77 8.11 -3.38
C ILE A 82 4.06 7.79 -1.91
N ASN A 83 5.33 7.58 -1.57
CA ASN A 83 5.71 7.38 -0.18
C ASN A 83 5.92 8.75 0.48
N ILE A 84 5.14 9.02 1.52
CA ILE A 84 5.03 10.33 2.17
C ILE A 84 5.67 10.28 3.55
N ASP A 85 6.52 11.26 3.82
CA ASP A 85 7.11 11.57 5.12
C ASP A 85 7.27 13.08 5.31
N LYS A 86 7.86 13.51 6.43
CA LYS A 86 8.05 14.94 6.75
C LYS A 86 8.97 15.67 5.78
N THR A 87 9.79 14.95 5.01
CA THR A 87 10.76 15.57 4.09
C THR A 87 10.18 15.88 2.71
N ASN A 88 9.05 15.24 2.31
CA ASN A 88 8.45 15.45 0.98
C ASN A 88 6.97 15.84 0.99
N ILE A 89 6.34 15.96 2.15
CA ILE A 89 4.91 16.32 2.20
C ILE A 89 4.62 17.65 1.52
N ASN A 90 5.48 18.66 1.70
CA ASN A 90 5.32 19.98 1.09
C ASN A 90 5.48 19.97 -0.43
N ASP A 91 6.22 19.03 -0.99
CA ASP A 91 6.41 18.87 -2.44
C ASP A 91 5.28 18.04 -3.09
N THR A 92 4.48 17.36 -2.28
CA THR A 92 3.44 16.47 -2.78
C THR A 92 2.35 17.22 -3.53
N ASP A 93 1.96 18.40 -3.06
CA ASP A 93 0.96 19.24 -3.72
C ASP A 93 1.43 19.66 -5.11
N THR A 94 2.71 20.03 -5.24
CA THR A 94 3.33 20.35 -6.53
C THR A 94 3.35 19.14 -7.44
N LEU A 95 3.66 17.94 -6.91
CA LEU A 95 3.64 16.69 -7.66
C LEU A 95 2.22 16.36 -8.13
N LEU A 96 1.20 16.44 -7.27
CA LEU A 96 -0.18 16.15 -7.64
C LEU A 96 -0.70 17.12 -8.70
N LYS A 97 -0.33 18.40 -8.63
CA LYS A 97 -0.64 19.39 -9.66
C LYS A 97 0.05 19.04 -10.99
N TYR A 98 1.31 18.63 -10.95
CA TYR A 98 2.06 18.19 -12.14
C TYR A 98 1.44 16.97 -12.79
N LEU A 99 1.03 15.96 -12.01
CA LEU A 99 0.41 14.73 -12.51
C LEU A 99 -1.07 14.93 -12.92
N GLY A 100 -1.75 15.93 -12.35
CA GLY A 100 -3.17 16.18 -12.47
C GLY A 100 -3.61 16.72 -13.83
N LYS A 101 -4.90 17.11 -13.91
CA LYS A 101 -5.59 17.53 -15.14
C LYS A 101 -4.99 18.75 -15.85
N TYR A 102 -4.27 19.60 -15.13
CA TYR A 102 -3.65 20.80 -15.67
C TYR A 102 -2.14 20.64 -15.97
N GLY A 103 -1.57 19.47 -15.67
CA GLY A 103 -0.18 19.10 -15.95
C GLY A 103 -0.11 17.97 -16.97
N GLU A 104 0.49 16.84 -16.57
CA GLU A 104 0.66 15.65 -17.42
C GLU A 104 -0.65 14.90 -17.72
N ASN A 105 -1.74 15.26 -17.04
CA ASN A 105 -3.07 14.66 -17.17
C ASN A 105 -3.09 13.13 -16.99
N LEU A 106 -2.42 12.66 -15.94
CA LEU A 106 -2.38 11.24 -15.60
C LEU A 106 -3.53 10.83 -14.64
N THR A 107 -4.65 11.54 -14.70
CA THR A 107 -5.81 11.35 -13.81
C THR A 107 -6.53 10.02 -13.96
N CYS A 108 -6.25 9.25 -15.03
CA CYS A 108 -6.69 7.87 -15.19
C CYS A 108 -5.91 6.88 -14.29
N ALA A 109 -4.75 7.26 -13.75
CA ALA A 109 -4.05 6.46 -12.77
C ALA A 109 -4.70 6.60 -11.39
N SER A 110 -4.69 5.52 -10.62
CA SER A 110 -5.00 5.58 -9.18
C SER A 110 -3.79 6.09 -8.41
N ILE A 111 -4.00 6.91 -7.38
CA ILE A 111 -2.94 7.34 -6.47
C ILE A 111 -3.04 6.53 -5.16
N ASP A 112 -1.91 6.01 -4.69
CA ASP A 112 -1.79 5.33 -3.40
C ASP A 112 -0.73 6.01 -2.52
N PHE A 113 -1.14 6.54 -1.38
CA PHE A 113 -0.25 7.18 -0.42
C PHE A 113 0.29 6.18 0.60
N GLY A 114 1.60 5.98 0.59
CA GLY A 114 2.31 5.22 1.59
C GLY A 114 2.91 6.10 2.68
N ILE A 115 2.29 6.12 3.84
CA ILE A 115 2.91 6.81 4.98
C ILE A 115 4.15 6.03 5.41
N VAL A 116 5.31 6.68 5.31
CA VAL A 116 6.59 6.09 5.71
C VAL A 116 6.63 5.95 7.23
N ARG A 117 7.10 4.82 7.71
CA ARG A 117 7.25 4.52 9.14
C ARG A 117 8.58 3.81 9.41
N SER A 118 9.08 4.03 10.61
CA SER A 118 10.18 3.23 11.15
C SER A 118 9.63 1.91 11.69
N SER A 119 9.31 0.97 10.79
CA SER A 119 8.62 -0.28 11.13
C SER A 119 9.57 -1.42 11.51
N THR A 120 10.87 -1.28 11.27
CA THR A 120 11.89 -2.28 11.62
C THR A 120 13.13 -1.61 12.18
N SER A 121 14.01 -2.39 12.83
CA SER A 121 15.30 -1.91 13.31
C SER A 121 16.18 -1.32 12.20
N ALA A 122 16.06 -1.83 10.98
CA ALA A 122 16.77 -1.30 9.80
C ALA A 122 16.35 0.14 9.43
N CYS A 123 15.14 0.56 9.83
CA CYS A 123 14.59 1.89 9.56
C CYS A 123 14.72 2.85 10.75
N SER A 124 15.35 2.45 11.86
CA SER A 124 15.39 3.23 13.11
C SER A 124 16.06 4.59 12.94
N SER A 125 17.10 4.70 12.12
CA SER A 125 17.78 5.98 11.81
C SER A 125 16.90 6.97 11.06
N TYR A 126 15.82 6.51 10.43
CA TYR A 126 14.87 7.34 9.66
C TYR A 126 13.65 7.80 10.47
N ALA A 127 13.52 7.35 11.72
CA ALA A 127 12.35 7.61 12.57
C ALA A 127 12.00 9.10 12.72
N GLY A 128 13.00 9.98 12.77
CA GLY A 128 12.80 11.44 12.86
C GLY A 128 12.04 12.07 11.68
N ASN A 129 12.05 11.40 10.52
CA ASN A 129 11.34 11.86 9.32
C ASN A 129 9.92 11.28 9.21
N CYS A 130 9.54 10.34 10.08
CA CYS A 130 8.22 9.74 10.08
C CYS A 130 7.19 10.65 10.80
N PHE A 131 5.94 10.58 10.37
CA PHE A 131 4.84 11.20 11.10
C PHE A 131 4.54 10.44 12.38
N ALA A 132 4.15 11.15 13.44
CA ALA A 132 3.50 10.54 14.59
C ALA A 132 2.11 10.01 14.21
N ASP A 133 1.61 8.99 14.89
CA ASP A 133 0.31 8.39 14.58
C ASP A 133 -0.83 9.43 14.65
N SER A 134 -0.72 10.42 15.54
CA SER A 134 -1.67 11.53 15.67
C SER A 134 -1.68 12.50 14.48
N GLU A 135 -0.60 12.61 13.73
CA GLU A 135 -0.48 13.50 12.56
C GLU A 135 -1.08 12.85 11.29
N ILE A 136 -1.17 11.52 11.24
CA ILE A 136 -1.49 10.76 10.01
C ILE A 136 -2.88 11.13 9.46
N SER A 137 -3.86 11.36 10.32
CA SER A 137 -5.22 11.68 9.88
C SER A 137 -5.29 13.02 9.16
N ASP A 138 -4.58 14.05 9.66
CA ASP A 138 -4.55 15.37 9.04
C ASP A 138 -3.76 15.36 7.73
N VAL A 139 -2.64 14.64 7.70
CA VAL A 139 -1.84 14.42 6.48
C VAL A 139 -2.68 13.75 5.40
N LEU A 140 -3.39 12.68 5.72
CA LEU A 140 -4.23 11.98 4.74
C LEU A 140 -5.39 12.83 4.24
N GLU A 141 -6.07 13.58 5.11
CA GLU A 141 -7.16 14.48 4.72
C GLU A 141 -6.67 15.56 3.76
N HIS A 142 -5.52 16.20 4.06
CA HIS A 142 -4.88 17.15 3.16
C HIS A 142 -4.64 16.53 1.78
N LEU A 143 -3.99 15.36 1.73
CA LEU A 143 -3.67 14.66 0.49
C LEU A 143 -4.93 14.26 -0.32
N TRP A 144 -6.01 13.86 0.34
CA TRP A 144 -7.28 13.55 -0.34
C TRP A 144 -7.92 14.79 -0.97
N ASN A 145 -7.85 15.93 -0.30
CA ASN A 145 -8.32 17.20 -0.86
C ASN A 145 -7.50 17.60 -2.09
N GLU A 146 -6.18 17.48 -2.01
CA GLU A 146 -5.28 17.79 -3.14
C GLU A 146 -5.54 16.86 -4.35
N LEU A 147 -5.83 15.58 -4.14
CA LEU A 147 -6.23 14.68 -5.23
C LEU A 147 -7.47 15.20 -5.96
N GLN A 148 -8.52 15.58 -5.23
CA GLN A 148 -9.77 16.08 -5.80
C GLN A 148 -9.56 17.37 -6.58
N VAL A 149 -8.82 18.33 -6.01
CA VAL A 149 -8.49 19.61 -6.67
C VAL A 149 -7.76 19.38 -8.00
N ASN A 150 -6.86 18.42 -8.05
CA ASN A 150 -6.08 18.10 -9.24
C ASN A 150 -6.75 17.11 -10.20
N GLY A 151 -8.01 16.73 -9.96
CA GLY A 151 -8.86 15.98 -10.89
C GLY A 151 -8.72 14.47 -10.80
N PHE A 152 -8.08 13.93 -9.77
CA PHE A 152 -8.06 12.49 -9.54
C PHE A 152 -9.37 12.01 -8.93
N ALA A 153 -9.90 10.89 -9.44
CA ALA A 153 -11.09 10.27 -8.88
C ALA A 153 -10.74 9.50 -7.61
N TYR A 154 -10.95 10.14 -6.47
CA TYR A 154 -10.71 9.51 -5.17
C TYR A 154 -11.77 9.92 -4.16
N THR A 155 -12.41 8.94 -3.54
CA THR A 155 -13.34 9.16 -2.42
C THR A 155 -12.96 8.22 -1.28
N PRO A 156 -12.29 8.74 -0.23
CA PRO A 156 -11.97 7.93 0.94
C PRO A 156 -13.26 7.52 1.66
N ARG A 157 -13.34 6.25 2.04
CA ARG A 157 -14.46 5.72 2.82
C ARG A 157 -14.00 4.61 3.74
N PRO A 158 -14.55 4.51 4.95
CA PRO A 158 -14.33 3.35 5.80
C PRO A 158 -14.97 2.11 5.17
N MET A 159 -14.30 0.97 5.34
CA MET A 159 -14.82 -0.32 4.89
C MET A 159 -14.91 -1.26 6.09
N GLN A 160 -15.98 -2.02 6.17
CA GLN A 160 -16.08 -3.12 7.14
C GLN A 160 -14.97 -4.13 6.88
N ARG A 161 -14.31 -4.56 7.94
CA ARG A 161 -13.22 -5.56 7.87
C ARG A 161 -13.44 -6.65 8.91
N TRP A 162 -13.33 -7.89 8.47
CA TRP A 162 -13.28 -9.04 9.38
C TRP A 162 -11.88 -9.24 9.94
N MET A 163 -10.87 -8.77 9.22
CA MET A 163 -9.46 -8.80 9.60
C MET A 163 -8.74 -7.58 9.02
N PHE A 164 -7.69 -7.13 9.65
CA PHE A 164 -6.94 -5.96 9.19
C PHE A 164 -6.33 -6.16 7.79
N CYS A 165 -5.82 -7.35 7.52
CA CYS A 165 -5.06 -7.62 6.29
C CYS A 165 -5.25 -9.08 5.87
N GLY A 166 -5.17 -9.36 4.56
CA GLY A 166 -5.33 -10.70 4.00
C GLY A 166 -4.31 -11.72 4.48
N LEU A 167 -3.14 -11.27 4.96
CA LEU A 167 -2.10 -12.15 5.48
C LEU A 167 -2.48 -12.88 6.80
N TYR A 168 -3.62 -12.55 7.40
CA TYR A 168 -4.22 -13.35 8.47
C TYR A 168 -4.94 -14.61 7.95
N SER A 169 -5.20 -14.73 6.64
CA SER A 169 -5.66 -15.99 6.03
C SER A 169 -4.54 -17.03 6.07
N ASP A 170 -4.90 -18.31 6.25
CA ASP A 170 -3.98 -19.44 6.21
C ASP A 170 -3.41 -19.74 4.81
N SER A 171 -4.04 -19.19 3.77
CA SER A 171 -3.69 -19.36 2.36
C SER A 171 -2.95 -18.15 1.74
N GLN A 172 -2.65 -17.10 2.52
CA GLN A 172 -1.92 -15.94 2.04
C GLN A 172 -0.55 -15.80 2.70
N PHE A 173 0.47 -15.61 1.87
CA PHE A 173 1.87 -15.58 2.30
C PHE A 173 2.69 -14.58 1.51
N THR A 174 3.82 -14.17 2.09
CA THR A 174 4.94 -13.53 1.41
C THR A 174 6.03 -14.57 1.23
N VAL A 175 6.43 -14.81 -0.01
CA VAL A 175 7.49 -15.78 -0.34
C VAL A 175 8.70 -15.01 -0.87
N THR A 176 9.88 -15.30 -0.33
CA THR A 176 11.16 -14.71 -0.77
C THR A 176 11.81 -15.58 -1.86
N PRO A 177 12.79 -15.05 -2.63
CA PRO A 177 13.42 -15.80 -3.73
C PRO A 177 14.10 -17.11 -3.32
N ASP A 178 14.47 -17.24 -2.04
CA ASP A 178 15.03 -18.47 -1.44
C ASP A 178 13.97 -19.45 -0.94
N CYS A 179 12.70 -19.24 -1.32
CA CYS A 179 11.55 -20.05 -0.90
C CYS A 179 11.22 -19.98 0.60
N SER A 180 11.80 -19.04 1.33
CA SER A 180 11.39 -18.75 2.72
C SER A 180 10.03 -18.06 2.74
N VAL A 181 9.19 -18.41 3.72
CA VAL A 181 7.80 -17.94 3.81
C VAL A 181 7.59 -17.11 5.05
N TYR A 182 6.90 -15.99 4.88
CA TYR A 182 6.55 -15.03 5.92
C TYR A 182 5.06 -14.67 5.87
N LYS A 183 4.50 -14.19 6.98
CA LYS A 183 3.13 -13.66 7.04
C LYS A 183 3.06 -12.14 6.79
N CYS A 184 4.20 -11.46 6.68
CA CYS A 184 4.24 -10.04 6.39
C CYS A 184 5.51 -9.70 5.59
N TRP A 185 5.39 -8.87 4.55
CA TRP A 185 6.56 -8.41 3.78
C TRP A 185 7.54 -7.56 4.61
N GLU A 186 7.06 -6.85 5.64
CA GLU A 186 7.94 -6.10 6.56
C GLU A 186 8.84 -7.01 7.40
N HIS A 187 8.48 -8.28 7.53
CA HIS A 187 9.22 -9.29 8.27
C HIS A 187 10.09 -10.17 7.36
N ALA A 188 10.01 -10.01 6.03
CA ALA A 188 10.80 -10.80 5.09
C ALA A 188 12.30 -10.60 5.33
N GLY A 189 13.05 -11.71 5.43
CA GLY A 189 14.48 -11.70 5.72
C GLY A 189 14.85 -11.74 7.21
N PHE A 190 13.87 -11.64 8.13
CA PHE A 190 14.12 -11.80 9.57
C PHE A 190 13.75 -13.21 10.02
N GLU A 191 14.75 -14.03 10.35
CA GLU A 191 14.58 -15.45 10.65
C GLU A 191 13.54 -15.74 11.74
N GLN A 192 13.45 -14.91 12.78
CA GLN A 192 12.48 -15.07 13.87
C GLN A 192 11.02 -14.94 13.43
N HIS A 193 10.77 -14.39 12.21
CA HIS A 193 9.44 -14.22 11.63
C HIS A 193 9.17 -15.18 10.48
N ARG A 194 10.13 -16.04 10.13
CA ARG A 194 9.93 -17.06 9.11
C ARG A 194 8.91 -18.08 9.57
N VAL A 195 7.87 -18.27 8.78
CA VAL A 195 6.76 -19.19 9.11
C VAL A 195 6.90 -20.58 8.50
N GLY A 196 7.83 -20.75 7.57
CA GLY A 196 8.11 -22.03 6.91
C GLY A 196 8.90 -21.85 5.62
N THR A 197 8.84 -22.87 4.77
CA THR A 197 9.43 -22.88 3.42
C THR A 197 8.45 -23.48 2.43
N ILE A 198 8.60 -23.16 1.12
CA ILE A 198 7.84 -23.78 0.04
C ILE A 198 8.68 -24.89 -0.57
N ASP A 199 8.10 -26.07 -0.76
CA ASP A 199 8.70 -27.21 -1.47
C ASP A 199 8.55 -27.07 -3.01
N SER A 200 9.09 -28.04 -3.75
CA SER A 200 9.02 -28.07 -5.22
C SER A 200 7.59 -28.26 -5.77
N GLU A 201 6.67 -28.69 -4.96
CA GLU A 201 5.25 -28.87 -5.30
C GLU A 201 4.39 -27.67 -4.94
N GLY A 202 4.96 -26.67 -4.25
CA GLY A 202 4.27 -25.46 -3.79
C GLY A 202 3.59 -25.60 -2.42
N ASN A 203 3.89 -26.65 -1.66
CA ASN A 203 3.32 -26.84 -0.33
C ASN A 203 4.13 -26.07 0.72
N LEU A 204 3.43 -25.49 1.69
CA LEU A 204 4.06 -24.93 2.88
C LEU A 204 4.49 -26.05 3.83
N ILE A 205 5.80 -26.20 3.98
CA ILE A 205 6.43 -27.19 4.86
C ILE A 205 7.26 -26.50 5.96
N ASN A 206 7.75 -27.27 6.91
CA ASN A 206 8.61 -26.79 8.00
C ASN A 206 8.00 -25.59 8.76
N LYS A 207 6.69 -25.64 9.05
CA LYS A 207 6.00 -24.60 9.82
C LYS A 207 6.68 -24.38 11.16
N THR A 208 7.01 -23.10 11.43
CA THR A 208 7.67 -22.68 12.66
C THR A 208 6.66 -22.25 13.72
N TYR A 209 7.14 -21.95 14.95
CA TYR A 209 6.32 -21.34 15.98
C TYR A 209 5.69 -20.01 15.51
N ALA A 210 6.43 -19.19 14.73
CA ALA A 210 5.93 -17.92 14.22
C ALA A 210 4.69 -18.06 13.33
N PHE A 211 4.48 -19.21 12.65
CA PHE A 211 3.24 -19.48 11.91
C PHE A 211 2.03 -19.53 12.85
N TYR A 212 2.15 -20.31 13.92
CA TYR A 212 1.04 -20.51 14.86
C TYR A 212 0.78 -19.26 15.69
N ASP A 213 1.83 -18.59 16.14
CA ASP A 213 1.74 -17.33 16.87
C ASP A 213 1.04 -16.23 16.06
N TRP A 214 1.32 -16.13 14.75
CA TRP A 214 0.61 -15.22 13.86
C TRP A 214 -0.86 -15.63 13.66
N MET A 215 -1.12 -16.92 13.42
CA MET A 215 -2.45 -17.43 13.08
C MET A 215 -3.42 -17.46 14.27
N THR A 216 -2.92 -17.51 15.48
CA THR A 216 -3.74 -17.49 16.70
C THR A 216 -4.06 -16.08 17.20
N ARG A 217 -3.63 -15.03 16.47
CA ARG A 217 -3.97 -13.66 16.83
C ARG A 217 -5.49 -13.44 16.74
N ASP A 218 -6.12 -13.17 17.87
CA ASP A 218 -7.54 -12.78 17.96
C ASP A 218 -7.67 -11.41 18.63
N PRO A 219 -8.14 -10.38 17.90
CA PRO A 219 -8.35 -9.06 18.49
C PRO A 219 -9.44 -9.04 19.56
N LEU A 220 -10.36 -10.01 19.58
CA LEU A 220 -11.42 -10.10 20.61
C LEU A 220 -10.89 -10.59 21.97
N GLU A 221 -9.75 -11.27 22.00
CA GLU A 221 -9.08 -11.62 23.25
C GLU A 221 -8.40 -10.42 23.91
N ASN A 222 -8.12 -9.36 23.13
CA ASN A 222 -7.55 -8.12 23.67
C ASN A 222 -8.66 -7.17 24.15
N HIS A 223 -8.66 -6.83 25.44
CA HIS A 223 -9.68 -5.97 26.04
C HIS A 223 -9.81 -4.62 25.34
N GLU A 224 -8.70 -3.96 24.99
CA GLU A 224 -8.72 -2.66 24.33
C GLU A 224 -9.36 -2.73 22.94
N CYS A 225 -9.13 -3.82 22.18
CA CYS A 225 -9.74 -4.01 20.88
C CYS A 225 -11.24 -4.36 21.00
N ARG A 226 -11.61 -5.21 21.94
CA ARG A 226 -13.00 -5.64 22.16
C ARG A 226 -13.93 -4.48 22.50
N GLU A 227 -13.45 -3.53 23.29
CA GLU A 227 -14.21 -2.33 23.68
C GLU A 227 -14.06 -1.17 22.65
N CYS A 228 -13.31 -1.37 21.58
CA CYS A 228 -12.98 -0.32 20.62
C CYS A 228 -14.06 -0.15 19.56
N VAL A 229 -14.63 1.05 19.46
CA VAL A 229 -15.66 1.41 18.45
C VAL A 229 -15.18 1.26 17.00
N TYR A 230 -13.87 1.24 16.78
CA TYR A 230 -13.27 1.08 15.43
C TYR A 230 -13.08 -0.38 15.03
N LEU A 231 -13.30 -1.35 15.92
CA LEU A 231 -13.02 -2.75 15.61
C LEU A 231 -13.66 -3.23 14.31
N PRO A 232 -14.94 -2.88 13.97
CA PRO A 232 -15.59 -3.33 12.72
C PRO A 232 -14.93 -2.80 11.44
N VAL A 233 -14.19 -1.70 11.50
CA VAL A 233 -13.48 -1.09 10.36
C VAL A 233 -11.97 -1.27 10.45
N CYS A 234 -11.46 -1.66 11.62
CA CYS A 234 -10.04 -1.90 11.87
C CYS A 234 -9.66 -3.38 11.74
N GLY A 235 -10.49 -4.31 12.23
CA GLY A 235 -10.20 -5.74 12.27
C GLY A 235 -9.01 -6.10 13.16
N GLY A 236 -8.77 -5.34 14.24
CA GLY A 236 -7.71 -5.60 15.22
C GLY A 236 -6.34 -4.97 14.92
N GLY A 237 -6.21 -4.28 13.79
CA GLY A 237 -4.99 -3.56 13.43
C GLY A 237 -3.86 -4.43 12.86
N CYS A 238 -2.73 -3.80 12.60
CA CYS A 238 -1.58 -4.40 11.91
C CYS A 238 -0.72 -5.24 12.86
N GLY A 239 -0.52 -6.52 12.55
CA GLY A 239 0.33 -7.42 13.34
C GLY A 239 1.80 -6.99 13.40
N SER A 240 2.32 -6.43 12.30
CA SER A 240 3.69 -5.88 12.28
C SER A 240 3.82 -4.68 13.23
N VAL A 241 2.82 -3.78 13.26
CA VAL A 241 2.79 -2.65 14.21
C VAL A 241 2.73 -3.17 15.64
N SER A 242 1.83 -4.12 15.93
CA SER A 242 1.72 -4.77 17.23
C SER A 242 3.07 -5.31 17.70
N TYR A 243 3.74 -6.11 16.84
CA TYR A 243 5.02 -6.72 17.18
C TYR A 243 6.14 -5.68 17.39
N ASN A 244 6.20 -4.65 16.54
CA ASN A 244 7.23 -3.63 16.67
C ASN A 244 7.10 -2.83 17.96
N GLN A 245 5.87 -2.54 18.39
CA GLN A 245 5.59 -1.79 19.62
C GLN A 245 5.68 -2.63 20.89
N SER A 246 5.13 -3.85 20.86
CA SER A 246 4.87 -4.67 22.05
C SER A 246 5.60 -6.02 22.06
N LYS A 247 6.40 -6.33 21.02
CA LYS A 247 7.10 -7.60 20.84
C LYS A 247 6.20 -8.85 20.87
N THR A 248 4.91 -8.65 20.55
CA THR A 248 3.93 -9.72 20.39
C THR A 248 2.94 -9.36 19.28
N TYR A 249 2.40 -10.35 18.58
CA TYR A 249 1.32 -10.13 17.62
C TYR A 249 -0.05 -9.94 18.29
N HIS A 250 -0.20 -10.28 19.56
CA HIS A 250 -1.48 -10.32 20.29
C HIS A 250 -1.87 -8.98 20.94
N ALA A 251 -0.99 -7.96 20.89
CA ALA A 251 -1.32 -6.61 21.32
C ALA A 251 -2.08 -5.83 20.23
N PRO A 252 -2.74 -4.70 20.56
CA PRO A 252 -3.34 -3.82 19.56
C PRO A 252 -2.29 -3.30 18.57
N GLY A 253 -2.59 -3.37 17.27
CA GLY A 253 -1.70 -2.84 16.21
C GLY A 253 -2.33 -1.63 15.52
N CYS A 254 -2.74 -0.61 16.29
CA CYS A 254 -3.44 0.56 15.77
C CYS A 254 -2.57 1.31 14.76
N PHE A 255 -3.06 1.42 13.52
CA PHE A 255 -2.39 2.16 12.46
C PHE A 255 -3.41 2.63 11.41
N LYS A 256 -3.36 3.90 11.05
CA LYS A 256 -4.27 4.52 10.05
C LYS A 256 -5.76 4.25 10.34
N THR A 257 -6.17 4.31 11.59
CA THR A 257 -7.57 4.02 11.98
C THR A 257 -8.15 5.16 12.78
N LYS A 258 -7.66 5.40 14.01
CA LYS A 258 -8.15 6.46 14.88
C LYS A 258 -7.89 7.82 14.23
N GLY A 259 -8.89 8.70 14.17
CA GLY A 259 -8.85 9.96 13.46
C GLY A 259 -9.02 9.84 11.94
N VAL A 260 -8.53 8.78 11.33
CA VAL A 260 -8.64 8.56 9.87
C VAL A 260 -10.06 8.16 9.48
N VAL A 261 -10.70 7.29 10.25
CA VAL A 261 -12.08 6.81 10.00
C VAL A 261 -13.07 7.97 10.03
N GLU A 262 -12.96 8.86 11.00
CA GLU A 262 -13.81 10.05 11.13
C GLU A 262 -13.69 10.93 9.89
N LYS A 263 -12.47 11.21 9.45
CA LYS A 263 -12.24 12.01 8.25
C LYS A 263 -12.74 11.33 6.98
N GLN A 264 -12.61 10.00 6.88
CA GLN A 264 -13.20 9.22 5.79
C GLN A 264 -14.74 9.35 5.77
N ILE A 265 -15.39 9.28 6.91
CA ILE A 265 -16.85 9.45 7.03
C ILE A 265 -17.25 10.85 6.58
N LEU A 266 -16.57 11.89 7.07
CA LEU A 266 -16.86 13.28 6.69
C LEU A 266 -16.69 13.51 5.19
N HIS A 267 -15.61 13.03 4.61
CA HIS A 267 -15.38 13.11 3.18
C HIS A 267 -16.50 12.41 2.38
N PHE A 268 -16.82 11.19 2.76
CA PHE A 268 -17.87 10.40 2.07
C PHE A 268 -19.24 11.09 2.14
N VAL A 269 -19.62 11.62 3.31
CA VAL A 269 -20.90 12.32 3.49
C VAL A 269 -20.92 13.61 2.67
N ASN A 270 -19.87 14.40 2.71
CA ASN A 270 -19.77 15.65 1.94
C ASN A 270 -19.88 15.42 0.43
N GLU A 271 -19.24 14.39 -0.10
CA GLU A 271 -19.36 14.01 -1.51
C GLU A 271 -20.79 13.59 -1.87
N LYS A 272 -21.46 12.81 -1.02
CA LYS A 272 -22.88 12.43 -1.23
C LYS A 272 -23.83 13.63 -1.21
N ILE A 273 -23.58 14.60 -0.33
CA ILE A 273 -24.37 15.83 -0.26
C ILE A 273 -24.20 16.64 -1.56
N LYS A 274 -22.96 16.85 -2.03
CA LYS A 274 -22.66 17.56 -3.29
C LYS A 274 -23.38 16.91 -4.47
N THR A 275 -23.24 15.60 -4.64
CA THR A 275 -23.88 14.85 -5.73
C THR A 275 -25.40 14.98 -5.71
N ASN A 276 -26.03 14.91 -4.53
CA ASN A 276 -27.49 15.05 -4.41
C ASN A 276 -28.00 16.47 -4.68
N VAL A 277 -27.19 17.50 -4.47
CA VAL A 277 -27.53 18.89 -4.80
C VAL A 277 -27.43 19.14 -6.31
N GLU A 278 -26.44 18.54 -6.98
CA GLU A 278 -26.27 18.67 -8.44
C GLU A 278 -27.37 17.96 -9.23
N VAL A 279 -27.88 16.82 -8.73
CA VAL A 279 -28.98 16.06 -9.38
C VAL A 279 -30.34 16.78 -9.23
N LYS A 280 -30.49 17.71 -8.27
CA LYS A 280 -31.73 18.47 -8.04
C LYS A 280 -31.75 19.83 -8.75
N LYS A 281 -30.73 20.20 -9.46
CA LYS A 281 -30.66 21.39 -10.35
C LYS A 281 -30.76 20.96 -11.80
#